data_f66ec7d2afec2c448d72e3f19c3d108d
#
_entry.id   f66ec7d2afec2c448d72e3f19c3d108d
#
_cell.length_a   1.000
_cell.length_b   1.000
_cell.length_c   1.000
_cell.angle_alpha   90.00
_cell.angle_beta   90.00
_cell.angle_gamma   90.00
#
_symmetry.space_group_name_H-M   'P 1'
#
loop_
_entity.id
_entity.type
_entity.pdbx_description
1 polymer ?
#
loop_
_entity_poly.entity_id
_entity_poly.type
_entity_poly.pdbx_seq_one_letter_code
_entity_poly.pdbx_strand_id
1 'polypeptide(L)'
;MNNLCLSSPLLLTLTLAGCGPGSLAEADGRTLRVEDAATLIADNSRVLPDSQIVRVVAELWVDYTLLASRLTEDSTLQSLDVGLVTEAPLNELMIARLRDEVVEVDTIVGDEELMARFAADMPGARATASQILILLPRGATTLQRDSVRALAAGLRSQLDAGADFAGLAARHSDDPGSAARGGSMGTFGRGEMLAPVDSAVFGLDPGETAGPVESVLGYHLLRLDALEVPELSEVGAEFRRQIQLERLARAEAEYVTELDSTSGLSLADGAVELARALATTAPSRISGRAAERPLVTWDAGSYSAGDFLSLVRLSGEGFGEGVASASDQEMEAVLRRLAQEEVLLEHARSLGFAPTAAEIDSVSAEARAAIRERAALIGLTAQGTESDSDSVPIEPGYASAPMQVDAALARIVSGETEIIPLGGVTLLLRDQGSWRINASAVAATLERIEQLR
;
A
#
# COMPACT_ATOMS: atom_id res chain seq x y z
N MET A 1 -39.21 -55.89 43.03
CA MET A 1 -39.51 -54.59 43.65
C MET A 1 -38.61 -53.61 42.90
N ASN A 2 -39.24 -52.90 42.01
CA ASN A 2 -38.58 -52.00 41.02
C ASN A 2 -38.31 -50.65 41.61
N ASN A 3 -37.13 -50.12 41.40
CA ASN A 3 -36.87 -48.66 41.51
C ASN A 3 -36.30 -48.17 40.14
N LEU A 4 -37.18 -47.48 39.42
CA LEU A 4 -36.83 -46.66 38.27
C LEU A 4 -36.14 -45.40 38.76
N CYS A 5 -34.88 -45.20 38.35
CA CYS A 5 -34.26 -43.88 38.39
C CYS A 5 -34.59 -43.16 37.08
N LEU A 6 -35.35 -42.10 37.17
CA LEU A 6 -35.58 -41.11 36.13
C LEU A 6 -34.34 -40.19 36.01
N SER A 7 -33.61 -40.34 34.92
CA SER A 7 -32.59 -39.38 34.50
C SER A 7 -33.26 -38.22 33.77
N SER A 8 -33.24 -37.03 34.40
CA SER A 8 -33.62 -35.79 33.73
C SER A 8 -32.56 -35.36 32.71
N PRO A 9 -32.94 -34.97 31.50
CA PRO A 9 -32.02 -34.37 30.55
C PRO A 9 -31.75 -32.92 30.99
N LEU A 10 -30.49 -32.60 31.25
CA LEU A 10 -30.00 -31.22 31.38
C LEU A 10 -30.17 -30.56 30.02
N LEU A 11 -31.19 -29.73 29.86
CA LEU A 11 -31.31 -28.82 28.73
C LEU A 11 -30.21 -27.76 28.89
N LEU A 12 -29.14 -27.91 28.12
CA LEU A 12 -28.15 -26.85 27.92
C LEU A 12 -28.82 -25.77 27.06
N THR A 13 -29.43 -24.78 27.68
CA THR A 13 -29.91 -23.59 26.99
C THR A 13 -28.66 -22.79 26.56
N LEU A 14 -28.32 -22.93 25.28
CA LEU A 14 -27.43 -21.98 24.62
C LEU A 14 -28.19 -20.64 24.60
N THR A 15 -27.89 -19.78 25.57
CA THR A 15 -28.29 -18.38 25.49
C THR A 15 -27.48 -17.73 24.37
N LEU A 16 -28.09 -17.60 23.21
CA LEU A 16 -27.69 -16.59 22.23
C LEU A 16 -27.80 -15.24 22.98
N ALA A 17 -26.67 -14.73 23.47
CA ALA A 17 -26.58 -13.39 24.00
C ALA A 17 -26.85 -12.41 22.85
N GLY A 18 -28.12 -12.06 22.65
CA GLY A 18 -28.51 -10.94 21.79
C GLY A 18 -27.96 -9.67 22.42
N CYS A 19 -27.51 -8.70 21.61
CA CYS A 19 -27.16 -7.36 22.10
C CYS A 19 -28.27 -6.84 22.99
N GLY A 20 -27.93 -6.48 24.25
CA GLY A 20 -28.88 -5.81 25.11
C GLY A 20 -29.28 -4.47 24.48
N PRO A 21 -30.51 -3.98 24.70
CA PRO A 21 -30.90 -2.65 24.25
C PRO A 21 -29.94 -1.63 24.89
N GLY A 22 -29.14 -0.92 24.03
CA GLY A 22 -28.17 0.09 24.48
C GLY A 22 -26.68 -0.30 24.33
N SER A 23 -26.34 -1.45 23.72
CA SER A 23 -24.96 -1.84 23.39
C SER A 23 -24.59 -1.30 21.98
N LEU A 24 -23.49 -0.51 21.88
CA LEU A 24 -22.91 -0.07 20.62
C LEU A 24 -21.90 -1.08 20.09
N ALA A 25 -21.02 -1.61 20.96
CA ALA A 25 -20.04 -2.63 20.61
C ALA A 25 -19.80 -3.61 21.75
N GLU A 26 -19.35 -4.81 21.42
CA GLU A 26 -18.95 -5.87 22.32
C GLU A 26 -17.60 -6.46 21.87
N ALA A 27 -16.68 -6.72 22.82
CA ALA A 27 -15.40 -7.35 22.56
C ALA A 27 -14.93 -8.12 23.80
N ASP A 28 -14.61 -9.42 23.64
CA ASP A 28 -14.13 -10.34 24.68
C ASP A 28 -14.89 -10.19 26.03
N GLY A 29 -16.23 -10.22 25.95
CA GLY A 29 -17.11 -10.13 27.12
C GLY A 29 -17.33 -8.74 27.71
N ARG A 30 -16.70 -7.70 27.13
CA ARG A 30 -16.93 -6.29 27.48
C ARG A 30 -17.96 -5.65 26.57
N THR A 31 -18.59 -4.58 27.04
CA THR A 31 -19.63 -3.87 26.30
C THR A 31 -19.36 -2.37 26.34
N LEU A 32 -19.27 -1.74 25.17
CA LEU A 32 -19.36 -0.29 25.00
C LEU A 32 -20.84 0.08 24.87
N ARG A 33 -21.38 0.81 25.84
CA ARG A 33 -22.76 1.25 25.82
C ARG A 33 -22.94 2.51 24.96
N VAL A 34 -24.12 2.68 24.40
CA VAL A 34 -24.53 3.90 23.69
C VAL A 34 -24.26 5.15 24.52
N GLU A 35 -24.60 5.11 25.84
CA GLU A 35 -24.43 6.22 26.75
C GLU A 35 -22.95 6.60 26.94
N ASP A 36 -22.08 5.61 27.13
CA ASP A 36 -20.66 5.81 27.38
C ASP A 36 -19.97 6.40 26.14
N ALA A 37 -20.27 5.85 24.96
CA ALA A 37 -19.76 6.35 23.68
C ALA A 37 -20.28 7.77 23.38
N ALA A 38 -21.56 8.04 23.66
CA ALA A 38 -22.14 9.35 23.45
C ALA A 38 -21.51 10.40 24.36
N THR A 39 -21.29 10.09 25.63
CA THR A 39 -20.62 10.97 26.58
C THR A 39 -19.20 11.27 26.13
N LEU A 40 -18.43 10.25 25.76
CA LEU A 40 -17.06 10.37 25.29
C LEU A 40 -16.94 11.35 24.10
N ILE A 41 -17.87 11.26 23.14
CA ILE A 41 -17.87 12.11 21.93
C ILE A 41 -18.45 13.51 22.25
N ALA A 42 -19.48 13.61 23.09
CA ALA A 42 -20.14 14.88 23.43
C ALA A 42 -19.23 15.84 24.22
N ASP A 43 -18.36 15.30 25.06
CA ASP A 43 -17.41 16.08 25.88
C ASP A 43 -16.39 16.84 25.01
N ASN A 44 -16.25 16.47 23.74
CA ASN A 44 -15.38 17.16 22.79
C ASN A 44 -16.16 18.04 21.80
N SER A 45 -16.17 19.33 22.05
CA SER A 45 -16.87 20.32 21.18
C SER A 45 -16.21 20.53 19.81
N ARG A 46 -14.97 20.01 19.59
CA ARG A 46 -14.26 20.14 18.30
C ARG A 46 -14.63 19.05 17.30
N VAL A 47 -15.20 17.94 17.78
CA VAL A 47 -15.63 16.84 16.92
C VAL A 47 -17.07 17.07 16.50
N LEU A 48 -17.33 17.24 15.23
CA LEU A 48 -18.69 17.27 14.69
C LEU A 48 -19.23 15.83 14.68
N PRO A 49 -20.30 15.52 15.43
CA PRO A 49 -20.81 14.16 15.50
C PRO A 49 -21.46 13.77 14.17
N ASP A 50 -20.98 12.69 13.59
CA ASP A 50 -21.61 12.01 12.48
C ASP A 50 -21.55 10.49 12.67
N SER A 51 -22.22 9.74 11.80
CA SER A 51 -22.28 8.29 11.87
C SER A 51 -20.92 7.62 11.67
N GLN A 52 -20.02 8.25 10.93
CA GLN A 52 -18.68 7.73 10.65
C GLN A 52 -17.80 7.83 11.91
N ILE A 53 -17.85 8.96 12.62
CA ILE A 53 -17.12 9.13 13.89
C ILE A 53 -17.57 8.12 14.92
N VAL A 54 -18.88 7.91 15.07
CA VAL A 54 -19.40 6.90 16.01
C VAL A 54 -18.89 5.50 15.65
N ARG A 55 -18.83 5.15 14.36
CA ARG A 55 -18.29 3.87 13.90
C ARG A 55 -16.81 3.75 14.19
N VAL A 56 -16.00 4.75 13.85
CA VAL A 56 -14.56 4.77 14.12
C VAL A 56 -14.27 4.59 15.60
N VAL A 57 -14.99 5.28 16.49
CA VAL A 57 -14.85 5.13 17.93
C VAL A 57 -15.20 3.70 18.36
N ALA A 58 -16.28 3.12 17.84
CA ALA A 58 -16.67 1.75 18.15
C ALA A 58 -15.63 0.73 17.65
N GLU A 59 -15.08 0.92 16.48
CA GLU A 59 -14.03 0.07 15.89
C GLU A 59 -12.73 0.13 16.68
N LEU A 60 -12.25 1.33 16.99
CA LEU A 60 -11.08 1.52 17.86
C LEU A 60 -11.27 0.92 19.24
N TRP A 61 -12.45 1.08 19.82
CA TRP A 61 -12.76 0.48 21.12
C TRP A 61 -12.70 -1.05 21.06
N VAL A 62 -13.24 -1.67 20.00
CA VAL A 62 -13.13 -3.11 19.78
C VAL A 62 -11.69 -3.54 19.69
N ASP A 63 -10.91 -2.91 18.81
CA ASP A 63 -9.53 -3.29 18.54
C ASP A 63 -8.63 -3.15 19.76
N TYR A 64 -8.76 -2.03 20.48
CA TYR A 64 -7.99 -1.80 21.71
C TYR A 64 -8.43 -2.70 22.86
N THR A 65 -9.72 -3.04 22.93
CA THR A 65 -10.23 -3.99 23.93
C THR A 65 -9.71 -5.39 23.68
N LEU A 66 -9.71 -5.86 22.44
CA LEU A 66 -9.14 -7.15 22.07
C LEU A 66 -7.64 -7.21 22.37
N LEU A 67 -6.88 -6.17 22.03
CA LEU A 67 -5.46 -6.09 22.35
C LEU A 67 -5.20 -6.06 23.87
N ALA A 68 -5.94 -5.27 24.60
CA ALA A 68 -5.83 -5.19 26.06
C ALA A 68 -6.18 -6.54 26.75
N SER A 69 -7.16 -7.26 26.20
CA SER A 69 -7.53 -8.61 26.66
C SER A 69 -6.35 -9.57 26.50
N ARG A 70 -5.73 -9.61 25.31
CA ARG A 70 -4.56 -10.47 25.05
C ARG A 70 -3.37 -10.13 25.96
N LEU A 71 -3.07 -8.85 26.13
CA LEU A 71 -1.99 -8.41 27.03
C LEU A 71 -2.26 -8.74 28.50
N THR A 72 -3.53 -8.79 28.92
CA THR A 72 -3.92 -9.19 30.28
C THR A 72 -3.77 -10.69 30.47
N GLU A 73 -4.10 -11.50 29.46
CA GLU A 73 -3.96 -12.96 29.49
C GLU A 73 -2.49 -13.38 29.44
N ASP A 74 -1.72 -12.73 28.58
CA ASP A 74 -0.30 -13.00 28.36
C ASP A 74 0.44 -11.73 27.93
N SER A 75 1.16 -11.11 28.85
CA SER A 75 1.91 -9.87 28.60
C SER A 75 3.01 -10.00 27.55
N THR A 76 3.45 -11.23 27.27
CA THR A 76 4.47 -11.54 26.26
C THR A 76 3.86 -11.80 24.89
N LEU A 77 2.53 -11.99 24.81
CA LEU A 77 1.78 -12.36 23.60
C LEU A 77 2.24 -13.68 22.96
N GLN A 78 2.86 -14.61 23.71
CA GLN A 78 3.31 -15.90 23.18
C GLN A 78 2.12 -16.76 22.71
N SER A 79 0.97 -16.63 23.36
CA SER A 79 -0.28 -17.31 23.02
C SER A 79 -0.95 -16.74 21.75
N LEU A 80 -0.56 -15.53 21.31
CA LEU A 80 -1.13 -14.89 20.14
C LEU A 80 -0.53 -15.51 18.87
N ASP A 81 -1.39 -16.08 18.02
CA ASP A 81 -0.98 -16.52 16.70
C ASP A 81 -0.73 -15.31 15.80
N VAL A 82 0.52 -15.07 15.45
CA VAL A 82 0.96 -13.94 14.62
C VAL A 82 1.19 -14.30 13.15
N GLY A 83 0.79 -15.53 12.74
CA GLY A 83 1.01 -16.04 11.38
C GLY A 83 0.65 -15.05 10.29
N LEU A 84 -0.54 -14.45 10.38
CA LEU A 84 -1.04 -13.48 9.40
C LEU A 84 -0.11 -12.27 9.17
N VAL A 85 0.57 -11.80 10.21
CA VAL A 85 1.46 -10.63 10.11
C VAL A 85 2.94 -11.00 9.89
N THR A 86 3.27 -12.28 10.00
CA THR A 86 4.61 -12.81 9.76
C THR A 86 4.78 -13.47 8.40
N GLU A 87 3.69 -13.71 7.69
CA GLU A 87 3.70 -14.36 6.38
C GLU A 87 4.53 -13.57 5.36
N ALA A 88 4.25 -12.27 5.20
CA ALA A 88 4.97 -11.44 4.24
C ALA A 88 6.50 -11.40 4.48
N PRO A 89 7.03 -11.11 5.68
CA PRO A 89 8.47 -11.14 5.91
C PRO A 89 9.09 -12.54 5.73
N LEU A 90 8.37 -13.63 6.02
CA LEU A 90 8.87 -14.98 5.75
C LEU A 90 8.88 -15.29 4.24
N ASN A 91 7.91 -14.82 3.48
CA ASN A 91 7.86 -14.93 2.03
C ASN A 91 9.01 -14.13 1.38
N GLU A 92 9.27 -12.91 1.84
CA GLU A 92 10.42 -12.10 1.40
C GLU A 92 11.74 -12.82 1.64
N LEU A 93 11.91 -13.49 2.79
CA LEU A 93 13.10 -14.29 3.08
C LEU A 93 13.26 -15.45 2.10
N MET A 94 12.19 -16.15 1.76
CA MET A 94 12.22 -17.24 0.77
C MET A 94 12.58 -16.75 -0.62
N ILE A 95 11.98 -15.65 -1.05
CA ILE A 95 12.25 -15.03 -2.36
C ILE A 95 13.68 -14.53 -2.44
N ALA A 96 14.21 -13.94 -1.35
CA ALA A 96 15.60 -13.51 -1.30
C ALA A 96 16.57 -14.69 -1.47
N ARG A 97 16.33 -15.81 -0.80
CA ARG A 97 17.13 -17.03 -0.96
C ARG A 97 17.05 -17.60 -2.36
N LEU A 98 15.83 -17.68 -2.92
CA LEU A 98 15.65 -18.15 -4.28
C LEU A 98 16.45 -17.30 -5.26
N ARG A 99 16.38 -15.97 -5.12
CA ARG A 99 17.14 -15.04 -5.94
C ARG A 99 18.66 -15.27 -5.81
N ASP A 100 19.16 -15.34 -4.59
CA ASP A 100 20.60 -15.45 -4.33
C ASP A 100 21.20 -16.77 -4.85
N GLU A 101 20.41 -17.86 -4.91
CA GLU A 101 20.88 -19.20 -5.32
C GLU A 101 20.59 -19.52 -6.79
N VAL A 102 19.52 -18.95 -7.38
CA VAL A 102 19.03 -19.35 -8.71
C VAL A 102 19.27 -18.29 -9.77
N VAL A 103 19.30 -17.02 -9.40
CA VAL A 103 19.52 -15.94 -10.36
C VAL A 103 21.03 -15.71 -10.54
N GLU A 104 21.62 -16.48 -11.46
CA GLU A 104 23.01 -16.25 -11.86
C GLU A 104 23.10 -14.98 -12.71
N VAL A 105 23.66 -13.91 -12.14
CA VAL A 105 23.88 -12.65 -12.86
C VAL A 105 25.35 -12.30 -12.86
N ASP A 106 25.92 -12.05 -14.04
CA ASP A 106 27.19 -11.37 -14.12
C ASP A 106 27.07 -9.93 -13.66
N THR A 107 27.39 -9.68 -12.41
CA THR A 107 27.40 -8.35 -11.79
C THR A 107 28.70 -7.59 -12.04
N ILE A 108 29.67 -8.18 -12.72
CA ILE A 108 30.95 -7.52 -13.03
C ILE A 108 30.75 -6.53 -14.18
N VAL A 109 30.77 -5.25 -13.86
CA VAL A 109 30.73 -4.17 -14.86
C VAL A 109 32.18 -3.73 -15.15
N GLY A 110 32.68 -4.13 -16.32
CA GLY A 110 34.03 -3.74 -16.75
C GLY A 110 34.16 -2.25 -17.03
N ASP A 111 35.38 -1.73 -16.98
CA ASP A 111 35.63 -0.29 -17.20
C ASP A 111 35.27 0.14 -18.62
N GLU A 112 35.45 -0.69 -19.63
CA GLU A 112 35.08 -0.41 -21.01
C GLU A 112 33.55 -0.27 -21.16
N GLU A 113 32.79 -1.17 -20.57
CA GLU A 113 31.34 -1.08 -20.53
C GLU A 113 30.85 0.12 -19.75
N LEU A 114 31.45 0.37 -18.59
CA LEU A 114 31.11 1.52 -17.76
C LEU A 114 31.28 2.84 -18.54
N MET A 115 32.40 2.97 -19.26
CA MET A 115 32.66 4.15 -20.10
C MET A 115 31.67 4.26 -21.26
N ALA A 116 31.37 3.15 -21.93
CA ALA A 116 30.41 3.14 -23.05
C ALA A 116 29.00 3.52 -22.58
N ARG A 117 28.55 2.93 -21.47
CA ARG A 117 27.23 3.24 -20.85
C ARG A 117 27.22 4.68 -20.32
N PHE A 118 28.29 5.15 -19.70
CA PHE A 118 28.39 6.53 -19.22
C PHE A 118 28.22 7.54 -20.36
N ALA A 119 28.87 7.32 -21.50
CA ALA A 119 28.74 8.18 -22.66
C ALA A 119 27.32 8.17 -23.26
N ALA A 120 26.62 7.04 -23.22
CA ALA A 120 25.26 6.89 -23.75
C ALA A 120 24.19 7.42 -22.80
N ASP A 121 24.29 7.09 -21.50
CA ASP A 121 23.25 7.32 -20.51
C ASP A 121 23.42 8.69 -19.82
N MET A 122 24.64 9.25 -19.82
CA MET A 122 24.99 10.52 -19.18
C MET A 122 24.43 10.65 -17.75
N PRO A 123 24.79 9.75 -16.82
CA PRO A 123 24.23 9.72 -15.46
C PRO A 123 24.56 11.02 -14.71
N GLY A 124 23.55 11.61 -14.07
CA GLY A 124 23.69 12.88 -13.37
C GLY A 124 23.74 14.12 -14.25
N ALA A 125 23.62 13.97 -15.59
CA ALA A 125 23.60 15.11 -16.49
C ALA A 125 22.44 16.04 -16.22
N ARG A 126 22.70 17.35 -16.37
CA ARG A 126 21.70 18.41 -16.22
C ARG A 126 21.66 19.24 -17.50
N ALA A 127 20.48 19.35 -18.09
CA ALA A 127 20.24 20.15 -19.28
C ALA A 127 19.53 21.45 -18.89
N THR A 128 20.01 22.57 -19.43
CA THR A 128 19.25 23.83 -19.46
C THR A 128 18.68 23.95 -20.86
N ALA A 129 17.35 24.04 -20.99
CA ALA A 129 16.71 24.02 -22.29
C ALA A 129 15.55 25.03 -22.39
N SER A 130 15.15 25.29 -23.62
CA SER A 130 14.01 26.12 -23.99
C SER A 130 13.04 25.34 -24.88
N GLN A 131 11.72 25.64 -24.75
CA GLN A 131 10.67 25.02 -25.58
C GLN A 131 9.73 26.02 -26.23
N ILE A 132 9.15 25.62 -27.35
CA ILE A 132 7.91 26.17 -27.91
C ILE A 132 6.91 25.01 -27.95
N LEU A 133 5.88 25.06 -27.12
CA LEU A 133 4.83 24.05 -27.07
C LEU A 133 3.63 24.52 -27.86
N ILE A 134 3.16 23.70 -28.80
CA ILE A 134 1.87 23.89 -29.48
C ILE A 134 0.95 22.79 -28.98
N LEU A 135 -0.03 23.17 -28.17
CA LEU A 135 -0.95 22.23 -27.51
C LEU A 135 -1.85 21.49 -28.50
N LEU A 136 -2.08 20.24 -28.21
CA LEU A 136 -3.05 19.41 -28.89
C LEU A 136 -4.26 19.21 -27.97
N PRO A 137 -5.48 19.61 -28.38
CA PRO A 137 -6.67 19.38 -27.57
C PRO A 137 -6.90 17.90 -27.26
N ARG A 138 -7.38 17.59 -26.06
CA ARG A 138 -7.75 16.21 -25.70
C ARG A 138 -8.84 15.71 -26.66
N GLY A 139 -8.66 14.50 -27.22
CA GLY A 139 -9.58 13.94 -28.20
C GLY A 139 -9.52 14.60 -29.57
N ALA A 140 -8.40 15.29 -29.89
CA ALA A 140 -8.20 15.93 -31.20
C ALA A 140 -8.43 14.97 -32.36
N THR A 141 -9.16 15.42 -33.37
CA THR A 141 -9.35 14.71 -34.65
C THR A 141 -8.03 14.66 -35.41
N THR A 142 -7.93 13.74 -36.38
CA THR A 142 -6.77 13.66 -37.26
C THR A 142 -6.48 14.99 -37.94
N LEU A 143 -7.50 15.69 -38.45
CA LEU A 143 -7.35 16.99 -39.08
C LEU A 143 -6.77 18.06 -38.16
N GLN A 144 -7.19 18.08 -36.89
CA GLN A 144 -6.66 19.01 -35.90
C GLN A 144 -5.20 18.67 -35.58
N ARG A 145 -4.86 17.39 -35.45
CA ARG A 145 -3.51 16.92 -35.23
C ARG A 145 -2.58 17.31 -36.38
N ASP A 146 -3.02 17.10 -37.62
CA ASP A 146 -2.27 17.48 -38.82
C ASP A 146 -2.06 19.00 -38.89
N SER A 147 -3.07 19.80 -38.52
CA SER A 147 -2.96 21.27 -38.52
C SER A 147 -1.96 21.75 -37.48
N VAL A 148 -1.99 21.21 -36.25
CA VAL A 148 -1.03 21.57 -35.17
C VAL A 148 0.39 21.15 -35.55
N ARG A 149 0.55 19.94 -36.12
CA ARG A 149 1.83 19.46 -36.63
C ARG A 149 2.40 20.34 -37.73
N ALA A 150 1.55 20.78 -38.67
CA ALA A 150 1.95 21.67 -39.76
C ALA A 150 2.39 23.04 -39.25
N LEU A 151 1.69 23.60 -38.19
CA LEU A 151 2.08 24.83 -37.54
C LEU A 151 3.44 24.68 -36.88
N ALA A 152 3.67 23.62 -36.11
CA ALA A 152 4.94 23.33 -35.46
C ALA A 152 6.10 23.17 -36.51
N ALA A 153 5.84 22.48 -37.62
CA ALA A 153 6.79 22.35 -38.70
C ALA A 153 7.13 23.70 -39.37
N GLY A 154 6.13 24.57 -39.53
CA GLY A 154 6.32 25.93 -40.04
C GLY A 154 7.21 26.79 -39.12
N LEU A 155 7.02 26.67 -37.80
CA LEU A 155 7.87 27.34 -36.79
C LEU A 155 9.31 26.76 -36.80
N ARG A 156 9.43 25.46 -36.94
CA ARG A 156 10.75 24.79 -37.13
C ARG A 156 11.49 25.37 -38.33
N SER A 157 10.83 25.50 -39.47
CA SER A 157 11.45 26.07 -40.68
C SER A 157 11.92 27.53 -40.48
N GLN A 158 11.20 28.33 -39.63
CA GLN A 158 11.65 29.65 -39.28
C GLN A 158 12.90 29.64 -38.40
N LEU A 159 12.97 28.71 -37.44
CA LEU A 159 14.17 28.52 -36.60
C LEU A 159 15.37 28.10 -37.45
N ASP A 160 15.19 27.18 -38.41
CA ASP A 160 16.23 26.74 -39.33
C ASP A 160 16.69 27.89 -40.26
N ALA A 161 15.83 28.87 -40.51
CA ALA A 161 16.14 30.09 -41.23
C ALA A 161 16.81 31.18 -40.34
N GLY A 162 17.07 30.89 -39.07
CA GLY A 162 17.73 31.79 -38.12
C GLY A 162 16.82 32.74 -37.36
N ALA A 163 15.52 32.45 -37.29
CA ALA A 163 14.62 33.23 -36.45
C ALA A 163 14.96 33.08 -34.96
N ASP A 164 14.76 34.17 -34.20
CA ASP A 164 14.98 34.15 -32.75
C ASP A 164 14.01 33.23 -32.01
N PHE A 165 14.56 32.21 -31.33
CA PHE A 165 13.81 31.22 -30.57
C PHE A 165 12.95 31.85 -29.50
N ALA A 166 13.51 32.80 -28.72
CA ALA A 166 12.78 33.43 -27.62
C ALA A 166 11.60 34.27 -28.12
N GLY A 167 11.78 34.96 -29.24
CA GLY A 167 10.73 35.74 -29.90
C GLY A 167 9.62 34.86 -30.48
N LEU A 168 9.94 33.67 -31.00
CA LEU A 168 8.93 32.71 -31.46
C LEU A 168 8.21 32.07 -30.27
N ALA A 169 8.93 31.70 -29.20
CA ALA A 169 8.34 31.16 -27.97
C ALA A 169 7.33 32.13 -27.35
N ALA A 170 7.70 33.39 -27.22
CA ALA A 170 6.81 34.43 -26.65
C ALA A 170 5.51 34.65 -27.48
N ARG A 171 5.55 34.41 -28.80
CA ARG A 171 4.39 34.64 -29.67
C ARG A 171 3.53 33.40 -29.91
N HIS A 172 4.13 32.22 -29.86
CA HIS A 172 3.50 31.01 -30.36
C HIS A 172 3.45 29.86 -29.36
N SER A 173 4.19 29.91 -28.24
CA SER A 173 4.13 28.85 -27.25
C SER A 173 2.84 28.95 -26.44
N ASP A 174 2.14 27.81 -26.37
CA ASP A 174 0.94 27.64 -25.52
C ASP A 174 1.30 27.29 -24.06
N ASP A 175 2.60 27.18 -23.73
CA ASP A 175 3.05 27.02 -22.34
C ASP A 175 3.30 28.42 -21.70
N PRO A 176 2.36 28.93 -20.90
CA PRO A 176 2.50 30.26 -20.30
C PRO A 176 3.65 30.31 -19.29
N GLY A 177 4.05 29.17 -18.73
CA GLY A 177 5.13 29.07 -17.77
C GLY A 177 6.49 29.39 -18.37
N SER A 178 6.77 28.96 -19.60
CA SER A 178 8.02 29.20 -20.31
C SER A 178 7.96 30.33 -21.35
N ALA A 179 6.81 30.53 -22.01
CA ALA A 179 6.64 31.52 -23.07
C ALA A 179 7.09 32.93 -22.67
N ALA A 180 6.68 33.39 -21.47
CA ALA A 180 7.03 34.70 -20.94
C ALA A 180 8.53 34.85 -20.63
N ARG A 181 9.27 33.74 -20.53
CA ARG A 181 10.71 33.69 -20.31
C ARG A 181 11.47 33.27 -21.59
N GLY A 182 10.90 33.55 -22.76
CA GLY A 182 11.53 33.21 -24.05
C GLY A 182 11.60 31.70 -24.32
N GLY A 183 10.72 30.92 -23.70
CA GLY A 183 10.66 29.48 -23.82
C GLY A 183 11.46 28.72 -22.76
N SER A 184 12.18 29.39 -21.85
CA SER A 184 13.06 28.74 -20.86
C SER A 184 12.31 27.79 -19.94
N MET A 185 12.75 26.53 -19.93
CA MET A 185 12.29 25.46 -19.04
C MET A 185 13.11 25.39 -17.74
N GLY A 186 14.22 26.13 -17.66
CA GLY A 186 15.20 26.02 -16.56
C GLY A 186 16.15 24.85 -16.75
N THR A 187 16.77 24.43 -15.64
CA THR A 187 17.73 23.32 -15.60
C THR A 187 17.08 22.10 -14.96
N PHE A 188 17.18 20.94 -15.61
CA PHE A 188 16.58 19.69 -15.16
C PHE A 188 17.49 18.49 -15.46
N GLY A 189 17.30 17.40 -14.73
CA GLY A 189 17.97 16.12 -14.96
C GLY A 189 17.19 15.21 -15.90
N ARG A 190 17.81 14.09 -16.31
CA ARG A 190 17.15 13.04 -17.08
C ARG A 190 15.96 12.47 -16.29
N GLY A 191 14.85 12.21 -17.02
CA GLY A 191 13.62 11.65 -16.48
C GLY A 191 12.72 12.67 -15.76
N GLU A 192 13.14 13.92 -15.59
CA GLU A 192 12.31 14.97 -14.97
C GLU A 192 11.27 15.55 -15.94
N MET A 193 11.44 15.30 -17.26
CA MET A 193 10.53 15.76 -18.31
C MET A 193 9.77 14.60 -18.95
N LEU A 194 8.78 14.91 -19.80
CA LEU A 194 8.10 13.89 -20.60
C LEU A 194 9.12 13.14 -21.45
N ALA A 195 9.03 11.81 -21.50
CA ALA A 195 10.03 10.95 -22.15
C ALA A 195 10.41 11.38 -23.60
N PRO A 196 9.49 11.80 -24.50
CA PRO A 196 9.88 12.31 -25.81
C PRO A 196 10.69 13.62 -25.75
N VAL A 197 10.36 14.50 -24.77
CA VAL A 197 11.07 15.77 -24.57
C VAL A 197 12.44 15.51 -24.00
N ASP A 198 12.53 14.65 -22.98
CA ASP A 198 13.79 14.23 -22.35
C ASP A 198 14.75 13.65 -23.38
N SER A 199 14.31 12.63 -24.12
CA SER A 199 15.12 11.99 -25.17
C SER A 199 15.60 12.98 -26.22
N ALA A 200 14.75 13.91 -26.62
CA ALA A 200 15.13 14.89 -27.64
C ALA A 200 16.14 15.89 -27.11
N VAL A 201 15.96 16.45 -25.90
CA VAL A 201 16.85 17.46 -25.31
C VAL A 201 18.24 16.90 -25.04
N PHE A 202 18.32 15.71 -24.41
CA PHE A 202 19.61 15.09 -24.09
C PHE A 202 20.33 14.46 -25.30
N GLY A 203 19.70 14.46 -26.49
CA GLY A 203 20.32 14.07 -27.76
C GLY A 203 20.84 15.23 -28.57
N LEU A 204 20.75 16.49 -28.07
CA LEU A 204 21.20 17.70 -28.78
C LEU A 204 22.58 18.14 -28.29
N ASP A 205 23.29 18.83 -29.16
CA ASP A 205 24.43 19.66 -28.76
C ASP A 205 23.97 21.04 -28.25
N PRO A 206 24.71 21.70 -27.33
CA PRO A 206 24.37 23.04 -26.88
C PRO A 206 24.24 24.05 -28.05
N GLY A 207 23.09 24.72 -28.07
CA GLY A 207 22.67 25.63 -29.15
C GLY A 207 21.85 24.96 -30.25
N GLU A 208 21.79 23.63 -30.31
CA GLU A 208 21.02 22.89 -31.30
C GLU A 208 19.51 22.88 -30.98
N THR A 209 18.70 22.74 -32.04
CA THR A 209 17.24 22.72 -31.95
C THR A 209 16.65 21.44 -32.52
N ALA A 210 15.73 20.82 -31.81
CA ALA A 210 14.97 19.63 -32.25
C ALA A 210 13.49 19.93 -32.41
N GLY A 211 12.82 19.03 -33.11
CA GLY A 211 11.38 19.04 -33.25
C GLY A 211 10.89 19.26 -34.67
N PRO A 212 9.56 19.16 -34.89
CA PRO A 212 8.51 18.93 -33.88
C PRO A 212 8.58 17.57 -33.19
N VAL A 213 8.68 17.54 -31.87
CA VAL A 213 8.62 16.33 -31.02
C VAL A 213 7.21 16.17 -30.50
N GLU A 214 6.58 15.05 -30.77
CA GLU A 214 5.21 14.76 -30.31
C GLU A 214 5.21 14.21 -28.88
N SER A 215 4.29 14.71 -28.05
CA SER A 215 4.03 14.24 -26.69
C SER A 215 2.53 14.15 -26.44
N VAL A 216 2.13 13.72 -25.24
CA VAL A 216 0.72 13.71 -24.81
C VAL A 216 0.12 15.12 -24.71
N LEU A 217 0.92 16.16 -24.64
CA LEU A 217 0.49 17.56 -24.58
C LEU A 217 0.33 18.19 -25.98
N GLY A 218 1.09 17.74 -26.97
CA GLY A 218 1.15 18.32 -28.31
C GLY A 218 2.51 18.20 -28.95
N TYR A 219 2.91 19.23 -29.70
CA TYR A 219 4.19 19.26 -30.40
C TYR A 219 5.13 20.30 -29.79
N HIS A 220 6.37 19.87 -29.54
CA HIS A 220 7.43 20.67 -28.93
C HIS A 220 8.51 20.99 -29.97
N LEU A 221 8.94 22.23 -30.01
CA LEU A 221 10.22 22.62 -30.57
C LEU A 221 11.15 22.89 -29.38
N LEU A 222 12.31 22.27 -29.37
CA LEU A 222 13.21 22.25 -28.22
C LEU A 222 14.57 22.83 -28.64
N ARG A 223 15.23 23.55 -27.74
CA ARG A 223 16.60 24.00 -27.89
C ARG A 223 17.37 23.67 -26.63
N LEU A 224 18.52 23.03 -26.77
CA LEU A 224 19.45 22.84 -25.67
C LEU A 224 20.29 24.09 -25.52
N ASP A 225 20.19 24.77 -24.37
CA ASP A 225 20.94 25.99 -24.07
C ASP A 225 22.27 25.67 -23.40
N ALA A 226 22.34 24.69 -22.50
CA ALA A 226 23.54 24.16 -21.87
C ALA A 226 23.36 22.70 -21.44
N LEU A 227 24.44 21.94 -21.42
CA LEU A 227 24.49 20.58 -20.91
C LEU A 227 25.70 20.47 -19.97
N GLU A 228 25.40 20.08 -18.72
CA GLU A 228 26.42 19.78 -17.71
C GLU A 228 26.40 18.26 -17.47
N VAL A 229 27.52 17.60 -17.74
CA VAL A 229 27.71 16.17 -17.50
C VAL A 229 28.79 16.04 -16.43
N PRO A 230 28.53 15.39 -15.27
CA PRO A 230 29.56 15.19 -14.26
C PRO A 230 30.69 14.30 -14.79
N GLU A 231 31.85 14.38 -14.20
CA GLU A 231 32.97 13.51 -14.54
C GLU A 231 32.69 12.05 -14.09
N LEU A 232 33.15 11.07 -14.88
CA LEU A 232 33.02 9.65 -14.50
C LEU A 232 33.64 9.34 -13.12
N SER A 233 34.70 10.07 -12.75
CA SER A 233 35.35 9.96 -11.45
C SER A 233 34.45 10.33 -10.27
N GLU A 234 33.44 11.16 -10.50
CA GLU A 234 32.50 11.64 -9.46
C GLU A 234 31.32 10.68 -9.28
N VAL A 235 30.78 10.14 -10.36
CA VAL A 235 29.54 9.35 -10.34
C VAL A 235 29.73 7.86 -10.71
N GLY A 236 30.93 7.46 -11.14
CA GLY A 236 31.15 6.14 -11.71
C GLY A 236 30.88 4.97 -10.76
N ALA A 237 31.16 5.13 -9.46
CA ALA A 237 30.90 4.09 -8.47
C ALA A 237 29.37 3.85 -8.31
N GLU A 238 28.60 4.93 -8.22
CA GLU A 238 27.15 4.87 -8.12
C GLU A 238 26.52 4.35 -9.41
N PHE A 239 26.99 4.83 -10.54
CA PHE A 239 26.52 4.38 -11.86
C PHE A 239 26.82 2.90 -12.12
N ARG A 240 27.99 2.40 -11.68
CA ARG A 240 28.31 0.97 -11.75
C ARG A 240 27.32 0.16 -10.92
N ARG A 241 27.00 0.61 -9.72
CA ARG A 241 26.01 -0.03 -8.86
C ARG A 241 24.63 -0.03 -9.52
N GLN A 242 24.23 1.07 -10.17
CA GLN A 242 22.97 1.14 -10.90
C GLN A 242 22.91 0.11 -12.03
N ILE A 243 23.97 -0.05 -12.84
CA ILE A 243 24.05 -1.06 -13.89
C ILE A 243 23.93 -2.48 -13.30
N GLN A 244 24.57 -2.74 -12.16
CA GLN A 244 24.46 -4.02 -11.46
C GLN A 244 23.03 -4.31 -11.04
N LEU A 245 22.32 -3.33 -10.46
CA LEU A 245 20.91 -3.45 -10.08
C LEU A 245 20.00 -3.64 -11.29
N GLU A 246 20.24 -2.94 -12.39
CA GLU A 246 19.50 -3.13 -13.65
C GLU A 246 19.66 -4.54 -14.22
N ARG A 247 20.87 -5.11 -14.16
CA ARG A 247 21.12 -6.49 -14.58
C ARG A 247 20.41 -7.50 -13.70
N LEU A 248 20.48 -7.30 -12.38
CA LEU A 248 19.80 -8.16 -11.43
C LEU A 248 18.29 -8.14 -11.65
N ALA A 249 17.69 -6.95 -11.74
CA ALA A 249 16.26 -6.78 -11.97
C ALA A 249 15.81 -7.43 -13.31
N ARG A 250 16.64 -7.34 -14.34
CA ARG A 250 16.35 -7.99 -15.63
C ARG A 250 16.38 -9.51 -15.52
N ALA A 251 17.41 -10.06 -14.89
CA ALA A 251 17.53 -11.50 -14.72
C ALA A 251 16.40 -12.07 -13.83
N GLU A 252 16.00 -11.35 -12.79
CA GLU A 252 14.83 -11.68 -11.98
C GLU A 252 13.54 -11.68 -12.83
N ALA A 253 13.33 -10.67 -13.67
CA ALA A 253 12.16 -10.59 -14.54
C ALA A 253 12.16 -11.71 -15.61
N GLU A 254 13.30 -12.04 -16.16
CA GLU A 254 13.47 -13.16 -17.12
C GLU A 254 13.15 -14.49 -16.44
N TYR A 255 13.66 -14.72 -15.22
CA TYR A 255 13.40 -15.92 -14.44
C TYR A 255 11.92 -16.08 -14.09
N VAL A 256 11.26 -15.01 -13.62
CA VAL A 256 9.81 -15.01 -13.33
C VAL A 256 9.01 -15.31 -14.61
N THR A 257 9.41 -14.73 -15.74
CA THR A 257 8.75 -14.96 -17.04
C THR A 257 8.88 -16.41 -17.50
N GLU A 258 10.06 -17.03 -17.31
CA GLU A 258 10.29 -18.44 -17.64
C GLU A 258 9.45 -19.34 -16.73
N LEU A 259 9.43 -19.08 -15.44
CA LEU A 259 8.64 -19.82 -14.47
C LEU A 259 7.14 -19.72 -14.77
N ASP A 260 6.63 -18.53 -15.09
CA ASP A 260 5.24 -18.30 -15.50
C ASP A 260 4.87 -19.10 -16.76
N SER A 261 5.74 -19.08 -17.77
CA SER A 261 5.52 -19.80 -19.03
C SER A 261 5.43 -21.32 -18.87
N THR A 262 6.07 -21.86 -17.82
CA THR A 262 6.14 -23.31 -17.54
C THR A 262 5.15 -23.76 -16.48
N SER A 263 4.55 -22.85 -15.71
CA SER A 263 3.66 -23.16 -14.59
C SER A 263 2.23 -23.54 -15.00
N GLY A 264 1.81 -23.30 -16.25
CA GLY A 264 0.44 -23.52 -16.69
C GLY A 264 -0.60 -22.54 -16.11
N LEU A 265 -0.16 -21.35 -15.70
CA LEU A 265 -0.98 -20.35 -15.02
C LEU A 265 -2.16 -19.88 -15.89
N SER A 266 -3.37 -20.01 -15.37
CA SER A 266 -4.62 -19.63 -16.05
C SER A 266 -5.65 -19.05 -15.10
N LEU A 267 -6.40 -18.02 -15.54
CA LEU A 267 -7.53 -17.52 -14.79
C LEU A 267 -8.69 -18.50 -14.82
N ALA A 268 -9.36 -18.66 -13.67
CA ALA A 268 -10.57 -19.43 -13.57
C ALA A 268 -11.77 -18.65 -14.16
N ASP A 269 -12.79 -19.37 -14.62
CA ASP A 269 -14.01 -18.76 -15.14
C ASP A 269 -14.70 -17.88 -14.09
N GLY A 270 -14.95 -16.61 -14.42
CA GLY A 270 -15.58 -15.62 -13.55
C GLY A 270 -14.68 -15.13 -12.40
N ALA A 271 -13.35 -15.28 -12.52
CA ALA A 271 -12.39 -14.84 -11.51
C ALA A 271 -12.41 -13.31 -11.32
N VAL A 272 -12.48 -12.55 -12.40
CA VAL A 272 -12.48 -11.08 -12.39
C VAL A 272 -13.71 -10.55 -11.68
N GLU A 273 -14.90 -11.07 -12.00
CA GLU A 273 -16.16 -10.67 -11.38
C GLU A 273 -16.18 -11.02 -9.89
N LEU A 274 -15.67 -12.22 -9.52
CA LEU A 274 -15.59 -12.62 -8.12
C LEU A 274 -14.61 -11.76 -7.33
N ALA A 275 -13.43 -11.51 -7.85
CA ALA A 275 -12.43 -10.65 -7.20
C ALA A 275 -12.97 -9.23 -7.00
N ARG A 276 -13.63 -8.65 -8.02
CA ARG A 276 -14.28 -7.33 -7.92
C ARG A 276 -15.38 -7.32 -6.86
N ALA A 277 -16.21 -8.34 -6.80
CA ALA A 277 -17.26 -8.47 -5.79
C ALA A 277 -16.68 -8.54 -4.37
N LEU A 278 -15.60 -9.29 -4.18
CA LEU A 278 -14.90 -9.40 -2.89
C LEU A 278 -14.25 -8.08 -2.49
N ALA A 279 -13.60 -7.37 -3.42
CA ALA A 279 -13.00 -6.06 -3.17
C ALA A 279 -14.06 -4.99 -2.82
N THR A 280 -15.22 -5.02 -3.49
CA THR A 280 -16.30 -4.03 -3.27
C THR A 280 -17.04 -4.28 -1.95
N THR A 281 -17.33 -5.54 -1.61
CA THR A 281 -18.12 -5.87 -0.42
C THR A 281 -17.26 -6.08 0.82
N ALA A 282 -16.00 -6.44 0.64
CA ALA A 282 -15.01 -6.78 1.67
C ALA A 282 -15.64 -7.52 2.87
N PRO A 283 -16.31 -8.67 2.64
CA PRO A 283 -17.01 -9.35 3.72
C PRO A 283 -16.03 -9.72 4.84
N SER A 284 -16.50 -9.69 6.07
CA SER A 284 -15.65 -10.00 7.24
C SER A 284 -15.07 -11.42 7.17
N ARG A 285 -15.79 -12.34 6.53
CA ARG A 285 -15.33 -13.73 6.35
C ARG A 285 -16.06 -14.41 5.18
N ILE A 286 -15.33 -15.24 4.45
CA ILE A 286 -15.86 -16.31 3.60
C ILE A 286 -15.28 -17.62 4.09
N SER A 287 -15.98 -18.76 3.92
CA SER A 287 -15.53 -20.04 4.44
C SER A 287 -15.94 -21.20 3.54
N GLY A 288 -15.29 -22.36 3.74
CA GLY A 288 -15.54 -23.58 3.00
C GLY A 288 -15.36 -23.39 1.50
N ARG A 289 -16.21 -23.98 0.69
CA ARG A 289 -16.11 -23.95 -0.78
C ARG A 289 -16.04 -22.54 -1.40
N ALA A 290 -16.57 -21.53 -0.71
CA ALA A 290 -16.50 -20.16 -1.21
C ALA A 290 -15.09 -19.58 -1.05
N ALA A 291 -14.41 -19.89 0.03
CA ALA A 291 -13.02 -19.47 0.25
C ALA A 291 -12.05 -20.24 -0.66
N GLU A 292 -12.29 -21.55 -0.84
CA GLU A 292 -11.44 -22.43 -1.67
C GLU A 292 -11.66 -22.24 -3.18
N ARG A 293 -12.63 -21.42 -3.61
CA ARG A 293 -12.89 -21.19 -5.03
C ARG A 293 -11.67 -20.54 -5.69
N PRO A 294 -11.08 -21.18 -6.73
CA PRO A 294 -9.90 -20.62 -7.37
C PRO A 294 -10.23 -19.36 -8.18
N LEU A 295 -9.35 -18.39 -8.14
CA LEU A 295 -9.31 -17.22 -9.01
C LEU A 295 -8.28 -17.43 -10.12
N VAL A 296 -7.14 -18.01 -9.78
CA VAL A 296 -6.09 -18.40 -10.72
C VAL A 296 -5.66 -19.82 -10.38
N THR A 297 -5.36 -20.61 -11.39
CA THR A 297 -4.85 -21.98 -11.24
C THR A 297 -3.53 -22.14 -11.97
N TRP A 298 -2.68 -23.04 -11.48
CA TRP A 298 -1.47 -23.51 -12.15
C TRP A 298 -1.30 -25.01 -11.88
N ASP A 299 -0.28 -25.63 -12.48
CA ASP A 299 -0.10 -27.09 -12.43
C ASP A 299 -0.02 -27.67 -11.01
N ALA A 300 0.53 -26.92 -10.06
CA ALA A 300 0.78 -27.38 -8.70
C ALA A 300 -0.17 -26.79 -7.65
N GLY A 301 -0.97 -25.74 -8.00
CA GLY A 301 -1.81 -25.06 -7.00
C GLY A 301 -2.85 -24.10 -7.56
N SER A 302 -3.32 -23.23 -6.69
CA SER A 302 -4.27 -22.17 -7.05
C SER A 302 -4.21 -21.01 -6.06
N TYR A 303 -4.47 -19.80 -6.56
CA TYR A 303 -4.76 -18.62 -5.75
C TYR A 303 -6.26 -18.50 -5.58
N SER A 304 -6.74 -18.55 -4.33
CA SER A 304 -8.16 -18.68 -4.03
C SER A 304 -8.85 -17.34 -3.72
N ALA A 305 -10.17 -17.37 -3.69
CA ALA A 305 -11.00 -16.25 -3.24
C ALA A 305 -10.73 -15.89 -1.76
N GLY A 306 -10.34 -16.87 -0.93
CA GLY A 306 -9.95 -16.66 0.47
C GLY A 306 -8.66 -15.88 0.60
N ASP A 307 -7.63 -16.23 -0.19
CA ASP A 307 -6.33 -15.54 -0.22
C ASP A 307 -6.51 -14.10 -0.67
N PHE A 308 -7.26 -13.89 -1.75
CA PHE A 308 -7.57 -12.56 -2.26
C PHE A 308 -8.32 -11.69 -1.23
N LEU A 309 -9.35 -12.23 -0.56
CA LEU A 309 -10.06 -11.49 0.46
C LEU A 309 -9.16 -11.13 1.65
N SER A 310 -8.26 -12.03 2.04
CA SER A 310 -7.28 -11.77 3.10
C SER A 310 -6.36 -10.61 2.72
N LEU A 311 -5.87 -10.59 1.48
CA LEU A 311 -5.08 -9.50 0.95
C LEU A 311 -5.84 -8.16 0.95
N VAL A 312 -7.09 -8.14 0.44
CA VAL A 312 -7.94 -6.92 0.43
C VAL A 312 -8.11 -6.37 1.84
N ARG A 313 -8.35 -7.24 2.82
CA ARG A 313 -8.53 -6.84 4.22
C ARG A 313 -7.23 -6.33 4.87
N LEU A 314 -6.09 -6.96 4.57
CA LEU A 314 -4.77 -6.56 5.08
C LEU A 314 -4.31 -5.21 4.51
N SER A 315 -4.60 -4.97 3.23
CA SER A 315 -4.16 -3.76 2.52
C SER A 315 -5.01 -2.53 2.80
N GLY A 316 -6.19 -2.68 3.44
CA GLY A 316 -7.09 -1.61 3.82
C GLY A 316 -7.98 -1.06 2.68
N GLU A 317 -8.81 -0.07 3.01
CA GLU A 317 -9.87 0.44 2.12
C GLU A 317 -9.35 0.96 0.77
N GLY A 318 -8.23 1.68 0.76
CA GLY A 318 -7.69 2.27 -0.48
C GLY A 318 -7.28 1.23 -1.54
N PHE A 319 -6.77 0.08 -1.13
CA PHE A 319 -6.46 -1.02 -2.04
C PHE A 319 -7.76 -1.65 -2.59
N GLY A 320 -8.72 -1.93 -1.71
CA GLY A 320 -10.01 -2.50 -2.10
C GLY A 320 -10.76 -1.61 -3.09
N GLU A 321 -10.82 -0.31 -2.88
CA GLU A 321 -11.44 0.66 -3.80
C GLU A 321 -10.71 0.73 -5.14
N GLY A 322 -9.37 0.76 -5.13
CA GLY A 322 -8.55 0.76 -6.35
C GLY A 322 -8.82 -0.48 -7.20
N VAL A 323 -8.80 -1.66 -6.58
CA VAL A 323 -9.07 -2.94 -7.25
C VAL A 323 -10.53 -3.04 -7.72
N ALA A 324 -11.50 -2.58 -6.92
CA ALA A 324 -12.91 -2.61 -7.29
C ALA A 324 -13.22 -1.73 -8.51
N SER A 325 -12.51 -0.61 -8.67
CA SER A 325 -12.66 0.34 -9.78
C SER A 325 -11.82 0.01 -11.02
N ALA A 326 -10.90 -0.97 -10.93
CA ALA A 326 -10.04 -1.38 -12.01
C ALA A 326 -10.84 -1.95 -13.20
N SER A 327 -10.35 -1.75 -14.43
CA SER A 327 -10.87 -2.43 -15.62
C SER A 327 -10.64 -3.93 -15.53
N ASP A 328 -11.34 -4.72 -16.36
CA ASP A 328 -11.17 -6.17 -16.38
C ASP A 328 -9.72 -6.56 -16.68
N GLN A 329 -9.06 -5.87 -17.61
CA GLN A 329 -7.68 -6.11 -17.97
C GLN A 329 -6.70 -5.80 -16.83
N GLU A 330 -6.93 -4.73 -16.07
CA GLU A 330 -6.14 -4.39 -14.88
C GLU A 330 -6.35 -5.40 -13.76
N MET A 331 -7.60 -5.85 -13.55
CA MET A 331 -7.92 -6.89 -12.58
C MET A 331 -7.26 -8.22 -12.94
N GLU A 332 -7.30 -8.63 -14.21
CA GLU A 332 -6.58 -9.82 -14.68
C GLU A 332 -5.09 -9.73 -14.40
N ALA A 333 -4.48 -8.56 -14.66
CA ALA A 333 -3.07 -8.33 -14.39
C ALA A 333 -2.74 -8.42 -12.89
N VAL A 334 -3.60 -7.90 -12.03
CA VAL A 334 -3.46 -8.02 -10.56
C VAL A 334 -3.52 -9.48 -10.14
N LEU A 335 -4.54 -10.23 -10.59
CA LEU A 335 -4.70 -11.63 -10.23
C LEU A 335 -3.55 -12.50 -10.72
N ARG A 336 -3.06 -12.26 -11.95
CA ARG A 336 -1.88 -12.96 -12.49
C ARG A 336 -0.64 -12.69 -11.64
N ARG A 337 -0.39 -11.43 -11.29
CA ARG A 337 0.78 -11.05 -10.48
C ARG A 337 0.75 -11.71 -9.10
N LEU A 338 -0.42 -11.76 -8.44
CA LEU A 338 -0.58 -12.43 -7.15
C LEU A 338 -0.33 -13.94 -7.24
N ALA A 339 -0.84 -14.58 -8.30
CA ALA A 339 -0.59 -15.99 -8.55
C ALA A 339 0.88 -16.27 -8.91
N GLN A 340 1.54 -15.38 -9.65
CA GLN A 340 2.98 -15.48 -9.95
C GLN A 340 3.82 -15.47 -8.68
N GLU A 341 3.47 -14.63 -7.70
CA GLU A 341 4.12 -14.62 -6.39
C GLU A 341 3.99 -15.97 -5.68
N GLU A 342 2.79 -16.57 -5.68
CA GLU A 342 2.57 -17.90 -5.08
C GLU A 342 3.32 -19.01 -5.83
N VAL A 343 3.36 -18.98 -7.15
CA VAL A 343 4.16 -19.91 -7.97
C VAL A 343 5.64 -19.81 -7.61
N LEU A 344 6.14 -18.59 -7.43
CA LEU A 344 7.52 -18.32 -7.03
C LEU A 344 7.82 -18.87 -5.63
N LEU A 345 6.92 -18.66 -4.67
CA LEU A 345 7.03 -19.15 -3.30
C LEU A 345 6.97 -20.70 -3.25
N GLU A 346 6.09 -21.31 -4.04
CA GLU A 346 6.00 -22.77 -4.14
C GLU A 346 7.28 -23.36 -4.73
N HIS A 347 7.80 -22.70 -5.78
CA HIS A 347 9.07 -23.11 -6.36
C HIS A 347 10.23 -23.00 -5.35
N ALA A 348 10.31 -21.90 -4.59
CA ALA A 348 11.27 -21.74 -3.51
C ALA A 348 11.16 -22.85 -2.45
N ARG A 349 9.93 -23.20 -2.06
CA ARG A 349 9.69 -24.33 -1.14
C ARG A 349 10.18 -25.66 -1.71
N SER A 350 9.96 -25.90 -3.02
CA SER A 350 10.39 -27.14 -3.70
C SER A 350 11.92 -27.29 -3.75
N LEU A 351 12.63 -26.16 -3.79
CA LEU A 351 14.09 -26.10 -3.72
C LEU A 351 14.66 -26.15 -2.30
N GLY A 352 13.79 -26.20 -1.27
CA GLY A 352 14.21 -26.31 0.13
C GLY A 352 14.50 -24.97 0.81
N PHE A 353 14.09 -23.85 0.23
CA PHE A 353 14.28 -22.50 0.79
C PHE A 353 13.22 -22.10 1.82
N ALA A 354 12.35 -23.01 2.22
CA ALA A 354 11.36 -22.75 3.27
C ALA A 354 12.05 -22.24 4.55
N PRO A 355 11.40 -21.30 5.28
CA PRO A 355 11.95 -20.78 6.53
C PRO A 355 12.14 -21.89 7.55
N THR A 356 13.25 -21.86 8.28
CA THR A 356 13.50 -22.75 9.40
C THR A 356 12.64 -22.40 10.61
N ALA A 357 12.43 -23.34 11.53
CA ALA A 357 11.70 -23.09 12.77
C ALA A 357 12.30 -21.91 13.57
N ALA A 358 13.62 -21.79 13.61
CA ALA A 358 14.29 -20.70 14.30
C ALA A 358 14.01 -19.32 13.68
N GLU A 359 13.89 -19.24 12.36
CA GLU A 359 13.54 -18.00 11.66
C GLU A 359 12.07 -17.63 11.87
N ILE A 360 11.17 -18.62 11.82
CA ILE A 360 9.76 -18.42 12.14
C ILE A 360 9.62 -17.90 13.58
N ASP A 361 10.35 -18.49 14.53
CA ASP A 361 10.34 -18.05 15.93
C ASP A 361 10.89 -16.61 16.06
N SER A 362 11.98 -16.27 15.35
CA SER A 362 12.58 -14.93 15.37
C SER A 362 11.60 -13.89 14.83
N VAL A 363 11.06 -14.08 13.63
CA VAL A 363 10.11 -13.17 13.00
C VAL A 363 8.82 -13.03 13.84
N SER A 364 8.36 -14.14 14.43
CA SER A 364 7.21 -14.13 15.34
C SER A 364 7.48 -13.34 16.63
N ALA A 365 8.70 -13.46 17.18
CA ALA A 365 9.10 -12.70 18.37
C ALA A 365 9.18 -11.19 18.07
N GLU A 366 9.73 -10.83 16.92
CA GLU A 366 9.79 -9.43 16.44
C GLU A 366 8.38 -8.85 16.22
N ALA A 367 7.49 -9.60 15.59
CA ALA A 367 6.09 -9.19 15.41
C ALA A 367 5.39 -8.94 16.75
N ARG A 368 5.54 -9.86 17.72
CA ARG A 368 4.99 -9.67 19.08
C ARG A 368 5.59 -8.47 19.80
N ALA A 369 6.90 -8.22 19.63
CA ALA A 369 7.55 -7.04 20.20
C ALA A 369 6.97 -5.74 19.61
N ALA A 370 6.81 -5.68 18.29
CA ALA A 370 6.20 -4.54 17.60
C ALA A 370 4.73 -4.30 18.03
N ILE A 371 3.97 -5.36 18.26
CA ILE A 371 2.59 -5.24 18.78
C ILE A 371 2.60 -4.64 20.19
N ARG A 372 3.49 -5.09 21.07
CA ARG A 372 3.62 -4.54 22.45
C ARG A 372 4.08 -3.08 22.43
N GLU A 373 4.99 -2.71 21.55
CA GLU A 373 5.42 -1.34 21.38
C GLU A 373 4.25 -0.43 20.96
N ARG A 374 3.46 -0.85 19.97
CA ARG A 374 2.24 -0.12 19.57
C ARG A 374 1.23 -0.03 20.72
N ALA A 375 1.04 -1.10 21.46
CA ALA A 375 0.17 -1.11 22.65
C ALA A 375 0.64 -0.09 23.71
N ALA A 376 1.96 0.00 23.95
CA ALA A 376 2.53 0.98 24.87
C ALA A 376 2.30 2.42 24.40
N LEU A 377 2.44 2.70 23.10
CA LEU A 377 2.15 4.01 22.51
C LEU A 377 0.67 4.42 22.69
N ILE A 378 -0.25 3.45 22.62
CA ILE A 378 -1.68 3.66 22.90
C ILE A 378 -1.92 3.92 24.39
N GLY A 379 -1.01 3.45 25.25
CA GLY A 379 -1.11 3.48 26.71
C GLY A 379 -1.72 2.20 27.29
N LEU A 380 -1.69 1.10 26.54
CA LEU A 380 -2.07 -0.23 26.97
C LEU A 380 -0.80 -0.96 27.46
N THR A 381 -0.56 -0.97 28.76
CA THR A 381 0.61 -1.65 29.36
C THR A 381 0.16 -2.86 30.16
N ALA A 382 0.91 -3.95 30.07
CA ALA A 382 0.74 -5.09 30.96
C ALA A 382 1.04 -4.66 32.40
N GLN A 383 0.23 -5.06 33.38
CA GLN A 383 0.52 -4.82 34.78
C GLN A 383 1.83 -5.55 35.15
N GLY A 384 2.85 -4.81 35.57
CA GLY A 384 4.06 -5.38 36.17
C GLY A 384 5.40 -5.12 35.49
N THR A 385 5.49 -4.34 34.43
CA THR A 385 6.81 -3.87 33.98
C THR A 385 7.24 -2.68 34.83
N GLU A 386 8.18 -2.93 35.73
CA GLU A 386 8.92 -1.86 36.42
C GLU A 386 9.54 -0.95 35.35
N SER A 387 9.06 0.28 35.31
CA SER A 387 9.63 1.35 34.51
C SER A 387 11.04 1.65 35.02
N ASP A 388 12.01 1.66 34.14
CA ASP A 388 13.35 2.19 34.38
C ASP A 388 13.27 3.62 34.95
N SER A 389 14.13 3.86 35.93
CA SER A 389 14.15 4.89 36.93
C SER A 389 14.34 6.33 36.44
N ASP A 390 13.44 6.93 35.68
CA ASP A 390 13.41 8.41 35.53
C ASP A 390 12.03 9.00 35.16
N SER A 391 10.95 8.24 35.26
CA SER A 391 9.59 8.74 35.08
C SER A 391 8.86 8.83 36.42
N VAL A 392 8.09 9.92 36.60
CA VAL A 392 7.25 10.27 37.76
C VAL A 392 6.57 9.02 38.36
N PRO A 393 6.61 8.83 39.69
CA PRO A 393 5.98 7.68 40.33
C PRO A 393 4.48 7.65 40.02
N ILE A 394 4.06 6.62 39.29
CA ILE A 394 2.65 6.34 39.04
C ILE A 394 2.10 5.72 40.33
N GLU A 395 1.12 6.38 40.94
CA GLU A 395 0.44 5.93 42.16
C GLU A 395 -0.03 4.47 42.06
N PRO A 396 0.09 3.64 43.11
CA PRO A 396 -0.36 2.26 43.10
C PRO A 396 -1.89 2.22 43.10
N GLY A 397 -2.49 2.14 41.94
CA GLY A 397 -3.94 2.17 41.73
C GLY A 397 -4.30 2.10 40.27
N TYR A 398 -3.34 1.86 39.35
CA TYR A 398 -3.60 1.89 37.93
C TYR A 398 -4.52 0.75 37.48
N ALA A 399 -5.53 1.22 37.00
CA ALA A 399 -6.71 0.81 36.25
C ALA A 399 -6.53 -0.54 35.50
N SER A 400 -7.52 -1.42 35.71
CA SER A 400 -7.71 -2.63 34.88
C SER A 400 -7.61 -2.28 33.39
N ALA A 401 -7.17 -3.22 32.56
CA ALA A 401 -7.11 -3.05 31.09
C ALA A 401 -8.34 -2.33 30.48
N PRO A 402 -9.56 -2.53 30.99
CA PRO A 402 -10.74 -1.75 30.62
C PRO A 402 -10.58 -0.24 30.73
N MET A 403 -10.06 0.26 31.84
CA MET A 403 -9.91 1.71 32.06
C MET A 403 -8.79 2.31 31.22
N GLN A 404 -7.78 1.52 30.84
CA GLN A 404 -6.72 1.98 29.92
C GLN A 404 -7.28 2.21 28.51
N VAL A 405 -8.19 1.34 28.02
CA VAL A 405 -8.87 1.49 26.71
C VAL A 405 -9.72 2.76 26.71
N ASP A 406 -10.54 2.96 27.72
CA ASP A 406 -11.43 4.13 27.81
C ASP A 406 -10.60 5.44 27.91
N ALA A 407 -9.49 5.43 28.67
CA ALA A 407 -8.56 6.56 28.76
C ALA A 407 -7.83 6.83 27.43
N ALA A 408 -7.43 5.79 26.69
CA ALA A 408 -6.81 5.94 25.38
C ALA A 408 -7.76 6.59 24.38
N LEU A 409 -9.00 6.12 24.34
CA LEU A 409 -10.03 6.70 23.47
C LEU A 409 -10.37 8.15 23.85
N ALA A 410 -10.43 8.47 25.15
CA ALA A 410 -10.67 9.84 25.61
C ALA A 410 -9.57 10.80 25.10
N ARG A 411 -8.31 10.39 25.15
CA ARG A 411 -7.18 11.18 24.61
C ARG A 411 -7.22 11.33 23.09
N ILE A 412 -7.66 10.30 22.36
CA ILE A 412 -7.82 10.36 20.91
C ILE A 412 -8.97 11.30 20.54
N VAL A 413 -10.13 11.13 21.17
CA VAL A 413 -11.32 11.96 20.91
C VAL A 413 -11.08 13.41 21.30
N SER A 414 -10.33 13.69 22.38
CA SER A 414 -9.94 15.06 22.77
C SER A 414 -8.90 15.69 21.84
N GLY A 415 -8.25 14.89 20.98
CA GLY A 415 -7.18 15.34 20.10
C GLY A 415 -5.84 15.54 20.82
N GLU A 416 -5.68 14.98 22.01
CA GLU A 416 -4.41 14.97 22.75
C GLU A 416 -3.40 14.00 22.13
N THR A 417 -3.90 12.90 21.54
CA THR A 417 -3.10 11.90 20.84
C THR A 417 -3.72 11.57 19.48
N GLU A 418 -2.87 11.26 18.51
CA GLU A 418 -3.32 10.75 17.21
C GLU A 418 -3.79 9.30 17.31
N ILE A 419 -4.62 8.87 16.34
CA ILE A 419 -4.99 7.46 16.21
C ILE A 419 -3.75 6.66 15.82
N ILE A 420 -3.41 5.65 16.60
CA ILE A 420 -2.35 4.70 16.27
C ILE A 420 -2.99 3.48 15.60
N PRO A 421 -2.87 3.35 14.28
CA PRO A 421 -3.47 2.23 13.58
C PRO A 421 -2.72 0.93 13.91
N LEU A 422 -3.47 -0.12 14.21
CA LEU A 422 -2.89 -1.45 14.45
C LEU A 422 -2.57 -2.19 13.14
N GLY A 423 -3.08 -1.72 12.00
CA GLY A 423 -2.85 -2.35 10.69
C GLY A 423 -3.32 -3.80 10.66
N GLY A 424 -2.51 -4.71 10.11
CA GLY A 424 -2.82 -6.14 10.05
C GLY A 424 -3.09 -6.80 11.41
N VAL A 425 -2.61 -6.19 12.51
CA VAL A 425 -2.88 -6.68 13.87
C VAL A 425 -4.37 -6.60 14.22
N THR A 426 -5.09 -5.58 13.73
CA THR A 426 -6.55 -5.51 13.87
C THR A 426 -7.25 -6.76 13.38
N LEU A 427 -6.88 -7.23 12.19
CA LEU A 427 -7.48 -8.43 11.61
C LEU A 427 -7.16 -9.68 12.43
N LEU A 428 -5.91 -9.83 12.82
CA LEU A 428 -5.44 -10.90 13.67
C LEU A 428 -6.19 -10.97 15.00
N LEU A 429 -6.37 -9.84 15.67
CA LEU A 429 -7.12 -9.75 16.92
C LEU A 429 -8.61 -10.05 16.73
N ARG A 430 -9.22 -9.53 15.67
CA ARG A 430 -10.63 -9.75 15.35
C ARG A 430 -10.93 -11.18 14.91
N ASP A 431 -9.98 -11.86 14.25
CA ASP A 431 -10.14 -13.26 13.86
C ASP A 431 -10.03 -14.22 15.05
N GLN A 432 -9.20 -13.91 16.02
CA GLN A 432 -8.96 -14.72 17.22
C GLN A 432 -9.77 -14.30 18.43
N GLY A 433 -10.46 -13.16 18.40
CA GLY A 433 -11.28 -12.62 19.48
C GLY A 433 -12.79 -12.71 19.20
N SER A 434 -13.59 -12.53 20.24
CA SER A 434 -15.04 -12.39 20.10
C SER A 434 -15.42 -10.91 20.07
N TRP A 435 -16.05 -10.46 18.98
CA TRP A 435 -16.45 -9.06 18.86
C TRP A 435 -17.70 -8.86 18.03
N ARG A 436 -18.38 -7.74 18.26
CA ARG A 436 -19.52 -7.30 17.46
C ARG A 436 -19.72 -5.80 17.58
N ILE A 437 -20.05 -5.13 16.49
CA ILE A 437 -20.51 -3.75 16.45
C ILE A 437 -21.98 -3.74 16.02
N ASN A 438 -22.82 -3.04 16.76
CA ASN A 438 -24.24 -2.93 16.49
C ASN A 438 -24.52 -1.71 15.60
N ALA A 439 -24.61 -1.93 14.30
CA ALA A 439 -24.88 -0.86 13.33
C ALA A 439 -26.18 -0.09 13.61
N SER A 440 -27.20 -0.77 14.20
CA SER A 440 -28.46 -0.12 14.53
C SER A 440 -28.37 0.83 15.76
N ALA A 441 -27.34 0.65 16.60
CA ALA A 441 -27.11 1.50 17.76
C ALA A 441 -26.34 2.80 17.40
N VAL A 442 -25.76 2.89 16.19
CA VAL A 442 -25.05 4.11 15.75
C VAL A 442 -25.98 5.33 15.71
N ALA A 443 -27.19 5.17 15.17
CA ALA A 443 -28.18 6.26 15.14
C ALA A 443 -28.60 6.69 16.55
N ALA A 444 -28.85 5.72 17.46
CA ALA A 444 -29.20 6.01 18.86
C ALA A 444 -28.05 6.73 19.60
N THR A 445 -26.79 6.40 19.29
CA THR A 445 -25.64 7.10 19.83
C THR A 445 -25.58 8.54 19.36
N LEU A 446 -25.85 8.82 18.07
CA LEU A 446 -25.92 10.18 17.55
C LEU A 446 -27.03 11.01 18.21
N GLU A 447 -28.23 10.47 18.30
CA GLU A 447 -29.33 11.14 19.00
C GLU A 447 -28.96 11.46 20.46
N ARG A 448 -28.24 10.55 21.12
CA ARG A 448 -27.80 10.77 22.50
C ARG A 448 -26.71 11.84 22.61
N ILE A 449 -25.77 11.91 21.66
CA ILE A 449 -24.78 12.99 21.60
C ILE A 449 -25.45 14.35 21.45
N GLU A 450 -26.47 14.47 20.58
CA GLU A 450 -27.22 15.69 20.38
C GLU A 450 -27.97 16.15 21.64
N GLN A 451 -28.44 15.21 22.46
CA GLN A 451 -29.11 15.51 23.76
C GLN A 451 -28.12 15.96 24.85
N LEU A 452 -26.84 15.55 24.77
CA LEU A 452 -25.80 15.88 25.73
C LEU A 452 -25.12 17.22 25.45
N ARG A 453 -25.23 17.72 24.22
CA ARG A 453 -24.72 19.03 23.77
C ARG A 453 -25.76 20.13 23.89
#